data_e4fdb8395eaecde581e7311b108f197a
#
_entry.id   e4fdb8395eaecde581e7311b108f197a
#
_cell.length_a   1.000
_cell.length_b   1.000
_cell.length_c   1.000
_cell.angle_alpha   90.00
_cell.angle_beta   90.00
_cell.angle_gamma   90.00
#
_symmetry.space_group_name_H-M   'P 1'
#
loop_
_entity.id
_entity.type
_entity.pdbx_description
1 polymer ?
#
loop_
_entity_poly.entity_id
_entity_poly.type
_entity_poly.pdbx_seq_one_letter_code
_entity_poly.pdbx_strand_id
1 'polypeptide(L)'
;MNELVETIGIGIVSYGSREVAMAEAFLSSAKYKVELYIADRLRNIFNAKHAKEHVIIPSLDTREIAAFFKKHRERIDFGIVGPEDPIIHGIREEVEKETGIPLICPTKEYALERSKVAQRRLLGEVVPDANPRYKVFDSRDYANENDVRAGLWAWLDEIDDRGVVKPDGAARGKGVGVWGDHFSTREQLFDHFMSIFRSGPVIVEEKVEGEESSYMAFCDGQHLARLPETRDHKRAFDQDQGPNTGGMGSYKNTDDWLPFMTKTDYQKEEQLIDRLFEHVRGKSRNTGLLGVPFYVAVMHTAKGPRILEINSRPGDPEILNILPIMKDDFVDVCYAILDGSLTRVQTENKATVATYKVPPTYGGREKEYTGDHRIDLQGANAAEHERSLRLYPGSLELRNNEAYALSSRTVAAVGIGDSVEEARQRSLTGLGLIKGGNLWNRNDVASASSIQKSIQHMRALRATN
;
A
#
# COMPACT_ATOMS: atom_id res chain seq x y z
N MET A 1 -39.96 9.43 -16.17
CA MET A 1 -40.03 8.51 -15.02
C MET A 1 -38.67 8.63 -14.34
N ASN A 2 -38.64 9.10 -13.09
CA ASN A 2 -37.39 9.01 -12.32
C ASN A 2 -37.15 7.51 -12.11
N GLU A 3 -36.15 6.97 -12.78
CA GLU A 3 -35.63 5.65 -12.41
C GLU A 3 -35.27 5.72 -10.92
N LEU A 4 -35.82 4.83 -10.13
CA LEU A 4 -35.47 4.69 -8.72
C LEU A 4 -34.00 4.26 -8.70
N VAL A 5 -33.11 5.16 -8.30
CA VAL A 5 -31.69 4.87 -8.10
C VAL A 5 -31.60 3.81 -7.00
N GLU A 6 -31.05 2.64 -7.33
CA GLU A 6 -30.87 1.54 -6.39
C GLU A 6 -29.98 1.97 -5.22
N THR A 7 -30.39 1.61 -4.01
CA THR A 7 -29.60 1.89 -2.79
C THR A 7 -28.75 0.68 -2.46
N ILE A 8 -27.43 0.86 -2.40
CA ILE A 8 -26.45 -0.19 -2.12
C ILE A 8 -25.78 0.10 -0.76
N GLY A 9 -25.80 -0.87 0.13
CA GLY A 9 -25.09 -0.84 1.39
C GLY A 9 -23.71 -1.46 1.28
N ILE A 10 -22.66 -0.71 1.63
CA ILE A 10 -21.27 -1.18 1.52
C ILE A 10 -20.61 -1.16 2.89
N GLY A 11 -20.08 -2.34 3.31
CA GLY A 11 -19.26 -2.48 4.50
C GLY A 11 -17.79 -2.14 4.21
N ILE A 12 -17.15 -1.31 5.03
CA ILE A 12 -15.72 -0.99 4.89
C ILE A 12 -15.01 -1.29 6.21
N VAL A 13 -13.93 -2.08 6.13
CA VAL A 13 -12.97 -2.22 7.23
C VAL A 13 -11.85 -1.22 7.00
N SER A 14 -11.69 -0.24 7.91
CA SER A 14 -10.90 0.97 7.70
C SER A 14 -9.77 1.12 8.71
N TYR A 15 -8.65 1.69 8.22
CA TYR A 15 -7.50 2.07 9.02
C TYR A 15 -7.06 3.53 8.77
N GLY A 16 -7.30 4.09 7.57
CA GLY A 16 -6.80 5.41 7.21
C GLY A 16 -7.18 5.93 5.81
N SER A 17 -6.27 6.64 5.17
CA SER A 17 -6.53 7.38 3.92
C SER A 17 -6.96 6.49 2.76
N ARG A 18 -6.44 5.29 2.67
CA ARG A 18 -6.79 4.31 1.62
C ARG A 18 -8.29 4.01 1.62
N GLU A 19 -8.86 3.72 2.79
CA GLU A 19 -10.26 3.40 2.92
C GLU A 19 -11.14 4.63 2.79
N VAL A 20 -10.65 5.82 3.17
CA VAL A 20 -11.32 7.09 2.87
C VAL A 20 -11.41 7.32 1.37
N ALA A 21 -10.36 7.04 0.60
CA ALA A 21 -10.40 7.13 -0.86
C ALA A 21 -11.39 6.13 -1.48
N MET A 22 -11.46 4.90 -0.94
CA MET A 22 -12.47 3.92 -1.35
C MET A 22 -13.89 4.41 -1.03
N ALA A 23 -14.11 4.94 0.17
CA ALA A 23 -15.39 5.48 0.59
C ALA A 23 -15.84 6.66 -0.30
N GLU A 24 -14.92 7.57 -0.66
CA GLU A 24 -15.20 8.65 -1.61
C GLU A 24 -15.54 8.10 -2.99
N ALA A 25 -14.79 7.13 -3.49
CA ALA A 25 -15.05 6.50 -4.80
C ALA A 25 -16.46 5.87 -4.85
N PHE A 26 -16.89 5.19 -3.79
CA PHE A 26 -18.24 4.67 -3.67
C PHE A 26 -19.32 5.76 -3.63
N LEU A 27 -19.11 6.79 -2.82
CA LEU A 27 -20.06 7.92 -2.70
C LEU A 27 -20.14 8.75 -3.99
N SER A 28 -19.14 8.67 -4.85
CA SER A 28 -19.09 9.35 -6.15
C SER A 28 -19.85 8.60 -7.25
N SER A 29 -20.46 7.45 -6.95
CA SER A 29 -21.23 6.69 -7.93
C SER A 29 -22.37 7.56 -8.51
N ALA A 30 -22.46 7.58 -9.83
CA ALA A 30 -23.58 8.20 -10.55
C ALA A 30 -24.75 7.22 -10.77
N LYS A 31 -24.54 5.93 -10.53
CA LYS A 31 -25.51 4.85 -10.79
C LYS A 31 -26.27 4.43 -9.53
N TYR A 32 -25.63 4.50 -8.37
CA TYR A 32 -26.14 3.95 -7.13
C TYR A 32 -26.20 5.02 -6.03
N LYS A 33 -27.21 4.90 -5.16
CA LYS A 33 -27.22 5.62 -3.90
C LYS A 33 -26.51 4.74 -2.85
N VAL A 34 -25.29 5.14 -2.46
CA VAL A 34 -24.48 4.35 -1.55
C VAL A 34 -24.74 4.73 -0.08
N GLU A 35 -24.92 3.72 0.77
CA GLU A 35 -24.92 3.83 2.24
C GLU A 35 -23.70 3.08 2.80
N LEU A 36 -22.81 3.79 3.51
CA LEU A 36 -21.57 3.22 4.04
C LEU A 36 -21.72 2.75 5.48
N TYR A 37 -21.27 1.53 5.77
CA TYR A 37 -21.19 0.90 7.09
C TYR A 37 -19.73 0.64 7.43
N ILE A 38 -19.13 1.44 8.31
CA ILE A 38 -17.68 1.48 8.47
C ILE A 38 -17.26 0.98 9.86
N ALA A 39 -16.45 -0.09 9.88
CA ALA A 39 -15.70 -0.54 11.04
C ALA A 39 -14.29 0.06 10.95
N ASP A 40 -13.95 1.00 11.83
CA ASP A 40 -12.74 1.82 11.73
C ASP A 40 -11.86 1.67 12.98
N ARG A 41 -10.57 1.83 12.83
CA ARG A 41 -9.64 1.84 13.94
C ARG A 41 -9.75 3.10 14.80
N LEU A 42 -10.14 4.22 14.20
CA LEU A 42 -10.27 5.53 14.86
C LEU A 42 -11.49 6.26 14.31
N ARG A 43 -11.94 7.27 15.02
CA ARG A 43 -13.04 8.12 14.55
C ARG A 43 -12.53 9.08 13.47
N ASN A 44 -12.23 8.52 12.27
CA ASN A 44 -11.78 9.32 11.13
C ASN A 44 -12.82 10.38 10.78
N ILE A 45 -12.38 11.61 10.52
CA ILE A 45 -13.27 12.75 10.29
C ILE A 45 -14.15 12.58 9.04
N PHE A 46 -13.62 11.98 7.97
CA PHE A 46 -14.39 11.72 6.75
C PHE A 46 -15.43 10.62 6.99
N ASN A 47 -15.00 9.49 7.53
CA ASN A 47 -15.85 8.35 7.80
C ASN A 47 -16.98 8.70 8.80
N ALA A 48 -16.66 9.44 9.86
CA ALA A 48 -17.64 9.90 10.85
C ALA A 48 -18.72 10.82 10.26
N LYS A 49 -18.40 11.55 9.19
CA LYS A 49 -19.32 12.46 8.51
C LYS A 49 -20.21 11.77 7.47
N HIS A 50 -19.66 10.76 6.77
CA HIS A 50 -20.28 10.20 5.58
C HIS A 50 -20.84 8.79 5.76
N ALA A 51 -20.43 8.07 6.81
CA ALA A 51 -20.98 6.75 7.09
C ALA A 51 -22.42 6.83 7.61
N LYS A 52 -23.25 5.90 7.18
CA LYS A 52 -24.57 5.63 7.76
C LYS A 52 -24.43 5.09 9.19
N GLU A 53 -23.49 4.17 9.38
CA GLU A 53 -23.10 3.60 10.66
C GLU A 53 -21.57 3.55 10.74
N HIS A 54 -21.01 4.01 11.86
CA HIS A 54 -19.56 4.06 12.09
C HIS A 54 -19.24 3.51 13.48
N VAL A 55 -18.53 2.38 13.52
CA VAL A 55 -18.07 1.76 14.77
C VAL A 55 -16.55 1.89 14.88
N ILE A 56 -16.06 2.14 16.08
CA ILE A 56 -14.63 2.24 16.38
C ILE A 56 -14.18 0.95 17.03
N ILE A 57 -13.26 0.25 16.37
CA ILE A 57 -12.63 -0.99 16.81
C ILE A 57 -11.11 -0.79 16.76
N PRO A 58 -10.47 -0.27 17.83
CA PRO A 58 -9.05 0.12 17.80
C PRO A 58 -8.08 -1.00 17.45
N SER A 59 -8.41 -2.23 17.83
CA SER A 59 -7.65 -3.46 17.51
C SER A 59 -7.90 -3.98 16.10
N LEU A 60 -9.01 -3.59 15.45
CA LEU A 60 -9.55 -4.23 14.26
C LEU A 60 -9.76 -5.75 14.45
N ASP A 61 -10.19 -6.15 15.65
CA ASP A 61 -10.50 -7.55 15.96
C ASP A 61 -11.55 -8.12 15.01
N THR A 62 -11.27 -9.27 14.41
CA THR A 62 -12.09 -9.86 13.35
C THR A 62 -13.49 -10.26 13.83
N ARG A 63 -13.64 -10.65 15.10
CA ARG A 63 -14.93 -11.04 15.68
C ARG A 63 -15.80 -9.82 15.97
N GLU A 64 -15.18 -8.72 16.46
CA GLU A 64 -15.90 -7.47 16.68
C GLU A 64 -16.38 -6.87 15.34
N ILE A 65 -15.53 -6.94 14.30
CA ILE A 65 -15.90 -6.53 12.94
C ILE A 65 -17.04 -7.41 12.43
N ALA A 66 -16.95 -8.73 12.53
CA ALA A 66 -18.01 -9.66 12.09
C ALA A 66 -19.34 -9.41 12.85
N ALA A 67 -19.28 -9.11 14.13
CA ALA A 67 -20.47 -8.74 14.91
C ALA A 67 -21.13 -7.44 14.42
N PHE A 68 -20.33 -6.45 14.02
CA PHE A 68 -20.84 -5.22 13.39
C PHE A 68 -21.51 -5.50 12.04
N PHE A 69 -20.88 -6.29 11.15
CA PHE A 69 -21.49 -6.71 9.88
C PHE A 69 -22.79 -7.51 10.12
N LYS A 70 -22.80 -8.41 11.10
CA LYS A 70 -23.98 -9.20 11.47
C LYS A 70 -25.16 -8.34 11.92
N LYS A 71 -24.89 -7.28 12.71
CA LYS A 71 -25.90 -6.31 13.15
C LYS A 71 -26.59 -5.63 11.97
N HIS A 72 -25.86 -5.41 10.87
CA HIS A 72 -26.34 -4.66 9.70
C HIS A 72 -26.54 -5.55 8.45
N ARG A 73 -26.62 -6.90 8.61
CA ARG A 73 -26.61 -7.86 7.50
C ARG A 73 -27.71 -7.63 6.45
N GLU A 74 -28.85 -7.12 6.84
CA GLU A 74 -29.99 -6.85 5.93
C GLU A 74 -29.82 -5.53 5.14
N ARG A 75 -28.72 -4.83 5.36
CA ARG A 75 -28.43 -3.52 4.79
C ARG A 75 -27.13 -3.47 4.01
N ILE A 76 -26.24 -4.44 4.21
CA ILE A 76 -24.91 -4.49 3.57
C ILE A 76 -24.98 -5.54 2.46
N ASP A 77 -24.78 -5.11 1.22
CA ASP A 77 -24.78 -5.97 0.03
C ASP A 77 -23.43 -6.67 -0.12
N PHE A 78 -22.32 -5.96 0.13
CA PHE A 78 -20.96 -6.52 0.16
C PHE A 78 -20.05 -5.65 1.05
N GLY A 79 -18.86 -6.20 1.35
CA GLY A 79 -17.84 -5.43 2.07
C GLY A 79 -16.49 -5.45 1.38
N ILE A 80 -15.62 -4.49 1.77
CA ILE A 80 -14.22 -4.40 1.31
C ILE A 80 -13.29 -4.14 2.50
N VAL A 81 -12.09 -4.73 2.45
CA VAL A 81 -11.09 -4.61 3.51
C VAL A 81 -9.86 -3.91 2.98
N GLY A 82 -9.48 -2.82 3.63
CA GLY A 82 -8.27 -2.09 3.29
C GLY A 82 -7.02 -2.56 4.05
N PRO A 83 -7.05 -2.69 5.38
CA PRO A 83 -5.86 -3.01 6.19
C PRO A 83 -5.46 -4.49 6.14
N GLU A 84 -4.14 -4.74 6.23
CA GLU A 84 -3.53 -6.05 6.17
C GLU A 84 -3.84 -6.95 7.37
N ASP A 85 -3.83 -6.42 8.59
CA ASP A 85 -3.97 -7.23 9.80
C ASP A 85 -5.26 -8.06 9.84
N PRO A 86 -6.46 -7.49 9.59
CA PRO A 86 -7.69 -8.28 9.53
C PRO A 86 -7.64 -9.38 8.46
N ILE A 87 -7.04 -9.12 7.28
CA ILE A 87 -6.92 -10.11 6.20
C ILE A 87 -6.06 -11.28 6.64
N ILE A 88 -4.88 -11.02 7.21
CA ILE A 88 -3.96 -12.03 7.73
C ILE A 88 -4.62 -12.88 8.84
N HIS A 89 -5.51 -12.27 9.62
CA HIS A 89 -6.24 -12.96 10.70
C HIS A 89 -7.53 -13.65 10.25
N GLY A 90 -7.92 -13.55 8.95
CA GLY A 90 -9.05 -14.30 8.39
C GLY A 90 -10.41 -13.62 8.56
N ILE A 91 -10.42 -12.29 8.45
CA ILE A 91 -11.66 -11.49 8.54
C ILE A 91 -12.71 -11.92 7.53
N ARG A 92 -12.28 -12.30 6.32
CA ARG A 92 -13.20 -12.71 5.27
C ARG A 92 -13.93 -13.96 5.65
N GLU A 93 -13.23 -14.99 6.10
CA GLU A 93 -13.79 -16.25 6.52
C GLU A 93 -14.76 -16.07 7.71
N GLU A 94 -14.41 -15.16 8.64
CA GLU A 94 -15.25 -14.88 9.80
C GLU A 94 -16.55 -14.16 9.40
N VAL A 95 -16.47 -13.08 8.59
CA VAL A 95 -17.64 -12.31 8.16
C VAL A 95 -18.56 -13.15 7.27
N GLU A 96 -18.02 -13.80 6.22
CA GLU A 96 -18.82 -14.59 5.28
C GLU A 96 -19.54 -15.73 6.00
N LYS A 97 -18.88 -16.42 6.94
CA LYS A 97 -19.46 -17.49 7.75
C LYS A 97 -20.61 -17.00 8.64
N GLU A 98 -20.40 -15.87 9.34
CA GLU A 98 -21.35 -15.37 10.33
C GLU A 98 -22.54 -14.62 9.72
N THR A 99 -22.39 -14.09 8.51
CA THR A 99 -23.36 -13.16 7.92
C THR A 99 -23.87 -13.57 6.54
N GLY A 100 -23.06 -14.28 5.77
CA GLY A 100 -23.29 -14.51 4.34
C GLY A 100 -22.95 -13.33 3.45
N ILE A 101 -22.50 -12.18 4.00
CA ILE A 101 -22.11 -10.99 3.23
C ILE A 101 -20.78 -11.28 2.54
N PRO A 102 -20.67 -11.16 1.20
CA PRO A 102 -19.41 -11.36 0.50
C PRO A 102 -18.42 -10.25 0.86
N LEU A 103 -17.17 -10.61 1.11
CA LEU A 103 -16.12 -9.67 1.52
C LEU A 103 -14.99 -9.64 0.48
N ILE A 104 -14.72 -8.46 -0.08
CA ILE A 104 -13.67 -8.25 -1.09
C ILE A 104 -12.33 -8.04 -0.42
N CYS A 105 -11.61 -9.11 -0.24
CA CYS A 105 -10.20 -9.20 0.11
C CYS A 105 -9.74 -10.66 -0.09
N PRO A 106 -8.44 -10.95 -0.15
CA PRO A 106 -7.97 -12.33 -0.12
C PRO A 106 -8.37 -13.05 1.16
N THR A 107 -8.54 -14.37 1.08
CA THR A 107 -8.65 -15.20 2.28
C THR A 107 -7.31 -15.27 3.01
N LYS A 108 -7.32 -15.69 4.27
CA LYS A 108 -6.12 -15.90 5.08
C LYS A 108 -5.07 -16.76 4.39
N GLU A 109 -5.49 -17.77 3.64
CA GLU A 109 -4.60 -18.65 2.89
C GLU A 109 -3.77 -17.88 1.86
N TYR A 110 -4.40 -16.94 1.16
CA TYR A 110 -3.79 -16.13 0.09
C TYR A 110 -3.29 -14.78 0.55
N ALA A 111 -3.31 -14.48 1.85
CA ALA A 111 -2.68 -13.31 2.45
C ALA A 111 -1.15 -13.48 2.47
N LEU A 112 -0.51 -13.40 1.30
CA LEU A 112 0.94 -13.65 1.13
C LEU A 112 1.81 -12.70 1.98
N GLU A 113 1.31 -11.52 2.31
CA GLU A 113 1.98 -10.52 3.15
C GLU A 113 2.34 -11.06 4.55
N ARG A 114 1.68 -12.13 5.01
CA ARG A 114 1.90 -12.74 6.32
C ARG A 114 3.30 -13.33 6.53
N SER A 115 4.03 -13.71 5.45
CA SER A 115 5.34 -14.34 5.56
C SER A 115 6.21 -14.10 4.35
N LYS A 116 7.31 -13.35 4.53
CA LYS A 116 8.32 -13.14 3.50
C LYS A 116 9.07 -14.42 3.15
N VAL A 117 9.25 -15.33 4.12
CA VAL A 117 9.83 -16.66 3.88
C VAL A 117 8.96 -17.44 2.89
N ALA A 118 7.63 -17.46 3.09
CA ALA A 118 6.71 -18.12 2.17
C ALA A 118 6.73 -17.47 0.78
N GLN A 119 6.79 -16.13 0.71
CA GLN A 119 6.92 -15.42 -0.57
C GLN A 119 8.19 -15.84 -1.31
N ARG A 120 9.36 -15.86 -0.64
CA ARG A 120 10.63 -16.25 -1.27
C ARG A 120 10.63 -17.69 -1.79
N ARG A 121 9.98 -18.61 -1.08
CA ARG A 121 9.82 -20.00 -1.52
C ARG A 121 8.92 -20.07 -2.77
N LEU A 122 7.78 -19.42 -2.75
CA LEU A 122 6.85 -19.33 -3.90
C LEU A 122 7.55 -18.72 -5.12
N LEU A 123 8.27 -17.61 -4.95
CA LEU A 123 9.01 -16.97 -6.05
C LEU A 123 10.12 -17.86 -6.59
N GLY A 124 10.84 -18.59 -5.71
CA GLY A 124 11.88 -19.54 -6.10
C GLY A 124 11.35 -20.71 -6.93
N GLU A 125 10.11 -21.14 -6.67
CA GLU A 125 9.43 -22.20 -7.41
C GLU A 125 8.92 -21.72 -8.79
N VAL A 126 8.27 -20.55 -8.82
CA VAL A 126 7.50 -20.12 -10.00
C VAL A 126 8.28 -19.18 -10.91
N VAL A 127 9.04 -18.25 -10.32
CA VAL A 127 9.73 -17.15 -11.02
C VAL A 127 11.14 -16.92 -10.45
N PRO A 128 12.02 -17.95 -10.45
CA PRO A 128 13.32 -17.91 -9.77
C PRO A 128 14.20 -16.73 -10.23
N ASP A 129 14.12 -16.35 -11.50
CA ASP A 129 14.90 -15.24 -12.07
C ASP A 129 14.47 -13.88 -11.50
N ALA A 130 13.24 -13.75 -10.97
CA ALA A 130 12.74 -12.55 -10.35
C ALA A 130 12.91 -12.55 -8.82
N ASN A 131 13.35 -13.64 -8.24
CA ASN A 131 13.56 -13.78 -6.82
C ASN A 131 15.00 -13.36 -6.45
N PRO A 132 15.21 -12.32 -5.62
CA PRO A 132 16.53 -12.01 -5.07
C PRO A 132 17.12 -13.23 -4.35
N ARG A 133 18.43 -13.42 -4.42
CA ARG A 133 19.09 -14.44 -3.61
C ARG A 133 18.84 -14.16 -2.13
N TYR A 134 18.56 -15.17 -1.33
CA TYR A 134 18.21 -15.00 0.07
C TYR A 134 18.65 -16.17 0.92
N LYS A 135 18.81 -15.93 2.21
CA LYS A 135 18.99 -16.94 3.24
C LYS A 135 18.05 -16.66 4.40
N VAL A 136 17.40 -17.71 4.89
CA VAL A 136 16.55 -17.65 6.08
C VAL A 136 17.38 -18.08 7.28
N PHE A 137 17.24 -17.33 8.38
CA PHE A 137 17.84 -17.62 9.68
C PHE A 137 16.72 -17.82 10.69
N ASP A 138 16.65 -19.01 11.25
CA ASP A 138 15.70 -19.37 12.31
C ASP A 138 16.49 -19.77 13.56
N SER A 139 16.09 -19.29 14.73
CA SER A 139 16.79 -19.57 15.99
C SER A 139 16.86 -21.07 16.32
N ARG A 140 15.98 -21.87 15.75
CA ARG A 140 15.97 -23.33 15.91
C ARG A 140 17.12 -24.05 15.19
N ASP A 141 17.75 -23.38 14.21
CA ASP A 141 18.79 -23.96 13.37
C ASP A 141 20.21 -23.71 13.90
N TYR A 142 20.37 -22.97 15.01
CA TYR A 142 21.66 -22.54 15.55
C TYR A 142 21.76 -22.83 17.04
N ALA A 143 22.90 -23.38 17.46
CA ALA A 143 23.15 -23.74 18.84
C ALA A 143 23.45 -22.52 19.75
N ASN A 144 24.09 -21.49 19.20
CA ASN A 144 24.50 -20.28 19.91
C ASN A 144 24.72 -19.11 18.96
N GLU A 145 24.99 -17.93 19.52
CA GLU A 145 25.18 -16.68 18.75
C GLU A 145 26.40 -16.72 17.82
N ASN A 146 27.47 -17.45 18.21
CA ASN A 146 28.65 -17.57 17.35
C ASN A 146 28.35 -18.37 16.07
N ASP A 147 27.52 -19.40 16.17
CA ASP A 147 27.08 -20.19 15.02
C ASP A 147 26.20 -19.36 14.09
N VAL A 148 25.31 -18.54 14.65
CA VAL A 148 24.50 -17.58 13.87
C VAL A 148 25.40 -16.58 13.14
N ARG A 149 26.38 -16.00 13.85
CA ARG A 149 27.35 -15.05 13.29
C ARG A 149 28.14 -15.69 12.14
N ALA A 150 28.65 -16.89 12.36
CA ALA A 150 29.41 -17.62 11.31
C ALA A 150 28.55 -17.89 10.08
N GLY A 151 27.29 -18.33 10.27
CA GLY A 151 26.35 -18.56 9.20
C GLY A 151 25.96 -17.30 8.43
N LEU A 152 25.84 -16.16 9.13
CA LEU A 152 25.58 -14.87 8.51
C LEU A 152 26.78 -14.33 7.74
N TRP A 153 28.00 -14.44 8.31
CA TRP A 153 29.25 -14.04 7.62
C TRP A 153 29.46 -14.82 6.34
N ALA A 154 29.28 -16.14 6.38
CA ALA A 154 29.38 -16.98 5.18
C ALA A 154 28.37 -16.54 4.09
N TRP A 155 27.15 -16.16 4.50
CA TRP A 155 26.16 -15.64 3.55
C TRP A 155 26.53 -14.27 3.00
N LEU A 156 27.05 -13.36 3.85
CA LEU A 156 27.51 -12.03 3.41
C LEU A 156 28.67 -12.12 2.44
N ASP A 157 29.57 -13.10 2.58
CA ASP A 157 30.62 -13.37 1.59
C ASP A 157 30.05 -13.73 0.21
N GLU A 158 28.93 -14.48 0.16
CA GLU A 158 28.26 -14.86 -1.09
C GLU A 158 27.58 -13.68 -1.80
N ILE A 159 27.19 -12.62 -1.07
CA ILE A 159 26.47 -11.46 -1.60
C ILE A 159 27.28 -10.15 -1.53
N ASP A 160 28.62 -10.24 -1.43
CA ASP A 160 29.55 -9.10 -1.39
C ASP A 160 29.16 -8.06 -0.32
N ASP A 161 28.78 -8.49 0.88
CA ASP A 161 28.28 -7.70 2.00
C ASP A 161 26.95 -6.95 1.75
N ARG A 162 26.45 -6.94 0.53
CA ARG A 162 25.29 -6.15 0.09
C ARG A 162 23.97 -6.80 0.54
N GLY A 163 23.78 -6.89 1.86
CA GLY A 163 22.62 -7.54 2.47
C GLY A 163 21.46 -6.60 2.77
N VAL A 164 20.23 -7.11 2.62
CA VAL A 164 18.99 -6.51 3.13
C VAL A 164 18.40 -7.44 4.19
N VAL A 165 18.35 -6.98 5.42
CA VAL A 165 17.84 -7.72 6.58
C VAL A 165 16.36 -7.40 6.76
N LYS A 166 15.52 -8.44 6.80
CA LYS A 166 14.06 -8.28 6.94
C LYS A 166 13.51 -9.25 8.01
N PRO A 167 12.63 -8.80 8.92
CA PRO A 167 11.84 -9.73 9.73
C PRO A 167 10.87 -10.52 8.85
N ASP A 168 10.55 -11.75 9.22
CA ASP A 168 9.40 -12.45 8.63
C ASP A 168 8.09 -11.80 9.09
N GLY A 169 7.05 -11.87 8.25
CA GLY A 169 5.75 -11.27 8.54
C GLY A 169 5.58 -9.81 8.09
N ALA A 170 4.35 -9.31 8.31
CA ALA A 170 3.92 -7.97 7.95
C ALA A 170 4.53 -6.94 8.90
N ALA A 171 5.60 -6.27 8.49
CA ALA A 171 6.35 -5.31 9.33
C ALA A 171 6.12 -3.84 8.97
N ARG A 172 5.31 -3.52 7.95
CA ARG A 172 5.01 -2.14 7.49
C ARG A 172 6.29 -1.32 7.26
N GLY A 173 7.33 -1.94 6.67
CA GLY A 173 8.64 -1.35 6.47
C GLY A 173 9.50 -1.17 7.72
N LYS A 174 8.98 -1.46 8.92
CA LYS A 174 9.75 -1.41 10.17
C LYS A 174 10.66 -2.63 10.30
N GLY A 175 11.88 -2.40 10.80
CA GLY A 175 12.85 -3.48 10.98
C GLY A 175 13.58 -3.91 9.70
N VAL A 176 13.27 -3.34 8.53
CA VAL A 176 14.05 -3.57 7.31
C VAL A 176 15.33 -2.74 7.36
N GLY A 177 16.48 -3.41 7.31
CA GLY A 177 17.79 -2.78 7.25
C GLY A 177 18.46 -3.06 5.89
N VAL A 178 19.06 -2.03 5.29
CA VAL A 178 19.67 -2.11 3.95
C VAL A 178 21.13 -1.69 4.03
N TRP A 179 22.03 -2.50 3.47
CA TRP A 179 23.45 -2.19 3.36
C TRP A 179 23.71 -0.88 2.60
N GLY A 180 24.57 -0.06 3.16
CA GLY A 180 24.92 1.26 2.62
C GLY A 180 23.94 2.37 2.98
N ASP A 181 22.73 2.02 3.44
CA ASP A 181 21.70 2.98 3.86
C ASP A 181 21.54 3.04 5.39
N HIS A 182 21.53 1.89 6.05
CA HIS A 182 21.30 1.75 7.49
C HIS A 182 22.54 1.27 8.24
N PHE A 183 23.40 0.54 7.58
CA PHE A 183 24.66 0.02 8.13
C PHE A 183 25.72 -0.06 7.02
N SER A 184 26.99 0.14 7.41
CA SER A 184 28.14 0.12 6.52
C SER A 184 29.24 -0.85 6.99
N THR A 185 29.00 -1.55 8.11
CA THR A 185 29.87 -2.60 8.63
C THR A 185 29.06 -3.86 8.94
N ARG A 186 29.73 -5.04 8.91
CA ARG A 186 29.11 -6.32 9.28
C ARG A 186 28.60 -6.34 10.72
N GLU A 187 29.31 -5.66 11.64
CA GLU A 187 28.92 -5.56 13.03
C GLU A 187 27.60 -4.79 13.16
N GLN A 188 27.47 -3.63 12.51
CA GLN A 188 26.22 -2.87 12.52
C GLN A 188 25.05 -3.68 11.93
N LEU A 189 25.31 -4.41 10.83
CA LEU A 189 24.32 -5.33 10.26
C LEU A 189 23.96 -6.42 11.24
N PHE A 190 24.94 -7.01 11.92
CA PHE A 190 24.71 -8.08 12.91
C PHE A 190 23.91 -7.59 14.11
N ASP A 191 24.20 -6.42 14.64
CA ASP A 191 23.45 -5.83 15.74
C ASP A 191 21.98 -5.61 15.36
N HIS A 192 21.73 -5.07 14.15
CA HIS A 192 20.38 -4.93 13.61
C HIS A 192 19.70 -6.29 13.41
N PHE A 193 20.39 -7.24 12.79
CA PHE A 193 19.93 -8.61 12.60
C PHE A 193 19.52 -9.25 13.93
N MET A 194 20.38 -9.18 14.95
CA MET A 194 20.12 -9.78 16.27
C MET A 194 18.95 -9.14 17.00
N SER A 195 18.70 -7.83 16.78
CA SER A 195 17.53 -7.14 17.33
C SER A 195 16.21 -7.74 16.85
N ILE A 196 16.19 -8.31 15.64
CA ILE A 196 15.03 -8.93 15.01
C ILE A 196 15.01 -10.44 15.28
N PHE A 197 16.15 -11.10 15.15
CA PHE A 197 16.31 -12.56 15.24
C PHE A 197 15.80 -13.16 16.58
N ARG A 198 15.89 -12.39 17.66
CA ARG A 198 15.35 -12.77 18.96
C ARG A 198 13.82 -12.87 19.01
N SER A 199 13.14 -12.24 18.04
CA SER A 199 11.67 -12.20 17.98
C SER A 199 11.08 -13.16 16.95
N GLY A 200 11.88 -13.75 16.08
CA GLY A 200 11.43 -14.67 15.03
C GLY A 200 12.43 -14.84 13.88
N PRO A 201 12.04 -15.58 12.84
CA PRO A 201 12.87 -15.78 11.67
C PRO A 201 13.25 -14.47 10.99
N VAL A 202 14.49 -14.41 10.49
CA VAL A 202 15.03 -13.28 9.71
C VAL A 202 15.41 -13.75 8.33
N ILE A 203 15.10 -12.94 7.33
CA ILE A 203 15.56 -13.15 5.95
C ILE A 203 16.65 -12.12 5.66
N VAL A 204 17.77 -12.60 5.14
CA VAL A 204 18.83 -11.74 4.60
C VAL A 204 18.89 -11.96 3.10
N GLU A 205 18.54 -10.92 2.35
CA GLU A 205 18.49 -10.92 0.88
C GLU A 205 19.68 -10.15 0.30
N GLU A 206 20.07 -10.47 -0.94
CA GLU A 206 20.97 -9.61 -1.70
C GLU A 206 20.32 -8.24 -1.95
N LYS A 207 21.08 -7.15 -1.82
CA LYS A 207 20.63 -5.82 -2.23
C LYS A 207 20.58 -5.74 -3.75
N VAL A 208 19.38 -5.66 -4.28
CA VAL A 208 19.14 -5.49 -5.72
C VAL A 208 19.26 -4.01 -6.09
N GLU A 209 19.92 -3.70 -7.20
CA GLU A 209 20.14 -2.34 -7.70
C GLU A 209 19.23 -2.04 -8.89
N GLY A 210 18.54 -0.91 -8.83
CA GLY A 210 17.56 -0.50 -9.83
C GLY A 210 16.64 0.61 -9.35
N GLU A 211 15.49 0.75 -10.03
CA GLU A 211 14.44 1.69 -9.67
C GLU A 211 13.15 0.94 -9.34
N GLU A 212 12.51 1.32 -8.24
CA GLU A 212 11.34 0.62 -7.72
C GLU A 212 10.04 1.16 -8.35
N SER A 213 9.14 0.23 -8.73
CA SER A 213 7.74 0.48 -9.05
C SER A 213 6.82 -0.29 -8.12
N SER A 214 5.56 0.12 -8.11
CA SER A 214 4.47 -0.53 -7.38
C SER A 214 3.42 -1.03 -8.37
N TYR A 215 3.43 -2.34 -8.63
CA TYR A 215 2.39 -3.04 -9.38
C TYR A 215 1.17 -3.28 -8.49
N MET A 216 -0.03 -3.02 -8.98
CA MET A 216 -1.29 -3.43 -8.36
C MET A 216 -2.27 -3.96 -9.42
N ALA A 217 -3.13 -4.90 -9.00
CA ALA A 217 -4.25 -5.36 -9.81
C ALA A 217 -5.44 -5.72 -8.93
N PHE A 218 -6.64 -5.40 -9.39
CA PHE A 218 -7.84 -6.03 -8.85
C PHE A 218 -7.99 -7.44 -9.41
N CYS A 219 -8.45 -8.35 -8.58
CA CYS A 219 -8.61 -9.76 -8.91
C CYS A 219 -10.03 -10.23 -8.60
N ASP A 220 -10.64 -10.89 -9.56
CA ASP A 220 -11.95 -11.55 -9.42
C ASP A 220 -11.82 -13.07 -9.19
N GLY A 221 -10.60 -13.56 -8.96
CA GLY A 221 -10.28 -14.98 -8.82
C GLY A 221 -10.07 -15.71 -10.15
N GLN A 222 -10.36 -15.09 -11.28
CA GLN A 222 -10.18 -15.60 -12.64
C GLN A 222 -9.20 -14.74 -13.44
N HIS A 223 -9.25 -13.43 -13.26
CA HIS A 223 -8.49 -12.43 -13.99
C HIS A 223 -7.76 -11.49 -13.05
N LEU A 224 -6.66 -10.89 -13.53
CA LEU A 224 -6.02 -9.73 -12.94
C LEU A 224 -6.33 -8.50 -13.80
N ALA A 225 -7.09 -7.55 -13.27
CA ALA A 225 -7.30 -6.25 -13.88
C ALA A 225 -6.19 -5.30 -13.38
N ARG A 226 -5.08 -5.23 -14.13
CA ARG A 226 -3.92 -4.39 -13.82
C ARG A 226 -4.32 -2.92 -13.69
N LEU A 227 -3.78 -2.25 -12.68
CA LEU A 227 -3.85 -0.80 -12.49
C LEU A 227 -2.57 -0.13 -13.03
N PRO A 228 -2.61 1.17 -13.36
CA PRO A 228 -1.40 1.89 -13.74
C PRO A 228 -0.32 1.84 -12.66
N GLU A 229 0.95 1.80 -13.08
CA GLU A 229 2.11 1.80 -12.18
C GLU A 229 2.18 3.07 -11.36
N THR A 230 2.57 2.88 -10.11
CA THR A 230 2.88 3.97 -9.19
C THR A 230 4.29 3.82 -8.63
N ARG A 231 4.83 4.91 -8.08
CA ARG A 231 6.09 4.88 -7.34
C ARG A 231 5.88 5.46 -5.95
N ASP A 232 6.23 4.69 -4.94
CA ASP A 232 6.24 5.10 -3.54
C ASP A 232 7.54 5.85 -3.17
N HIS A 233 7.44 6.80 -2.25
CA HIS A 233 8.54 7.49 -1.58
C HIS A 233 8.58 7.07 -0.10
N LYS A 234 9.23 5.94 0.17
CA LYS A 234 9.25 5.29 1.50
C LYS A 234 10.12 6.01 2.53
N ARG A 235 11.15 6.72 2.09
CA ARG A 235 12.07 7.41 3.01
C ARG A 235 11.43 8.67 3.58
N ALA A 236 11.69 8.92 4.86
CA ALA A 236 11.02 9.99 5.59
C ALA A 236 11.33 11.39 5.03
N PHE A 237 12.58 11.67 4.66
CA PHE A 237 13.05 13.03 4.31
C PHE A 237 13.33 13.19 2.83
N ASP A 238 13.40 14.45 2.38
CA ASP A 238 13.76 14.80 1.01
C ASP A 238 15.07 14.11 0.58
N GLN A 239 15.22 13.85 -0.72
CA GLN A 239 16.35 13.16 -1.35
C GLN A 239 16.51 11.69 -0.84
N ASP A 240 15.40 11.07 -0.44
CA ASP A 240 15.36 9.71 0.09
C ASP A 240 16.28 9.50 1.30
N GLN A 241 16.32 10.48 2.20
CA GLN A 241 17.07 10.41 3.45
C GLN A 241 16.17 9.96 4.63
N GLY A 242 16.81 9.57 5.72
CA GLY A 242 16.12 9.15 6.95
C GLY A 242 15.61 7.71 6.91
N PRO A 243 14.82 7.28 7.89
CA PRO A 243 14.30 5.92 7.99
C PRO A 243 13.23 5.62 6.95
N ASN A 244 12.97 4.32 6.72
CA ASN A 244 11.80 3.86 6.00
C ASN A 244 10.52 4.15 6.78
N THR A 245 9.46 4.48 6.07
CA THR A 245 8.12 4.75 6.58
C THR A 245 7.08 3.90 5.84
N GLY A 246 5.81 4.09 6.13
CA GLY A 246 4.71 3.50 5.36
C GLY A 246 4.42 4.21 4.02
N GLY A 247 5.33 5.11 3.56
CA GLY A 247 5.18 5.95 2.38
C GLY A 247 4.86 7.40 2.74
N MET A 248 5.69 8.33 2.28
CA MET A 248 5.51 9.78 2.43
C MET A 248 4.70 10.38 1.28
N GLY A 249 4.57 9.64 0.20
CA GLY A 249 3.82 10.00 -0.99
C GLY A 249 4.11 9.07 -2.13
N SER A 250 3.31 9.14 -3.17
CA SER A 250 3.52 8.38 -4.40
C SER A 250 3.02 9.15 -5.62
N TYR A 251 3.41 8.70 -6.81
CA TYR A 251 2.92 9.29 -8.05
C TYR A 251 2.63 8.24 -9.12
N LYS A 252 1.72 8.59 -10.02
CA LYS A 252 1.42 7.92 -11.28
C LYS A 252 1.71 8.88 -12.43
N ASN A 253 2.34 8.39 -13.49
CA ASN A 253 2.57 9.15 -14.72
C ASN A 253 1.28 9.27 -15.56
N THR A 254 1.28 10.05 -16.63
CA THR A 254 0.18 10.05 -17.61
C THR A 254 0.03 8.71 -18.33
N ASP A 255 1.17 8.07 -18.66
CA ASP A 255 1.18 6.69 -19.16
C ASP A 255 0.90 5.70 -18.03
N ASP A 256 0.61 4.43 -18.38
CA ASP A 256 0.40 3.35 -17.41
C ASP A 256 1.71 2.87 -16.76
N TRP A 257 2.86 3.33 -17.25
CA TRP A 257 4.19 3.03 -16.69
C TRP A 257 4.94 4.29 -16.26
N LEU A 258 5.93 4.11 -15.41
CA LEU A 258 6.72 5.21 -14.84
C LEU A 258 7.78 5.72 -15.83
N PRO A 259 8.25 6.99 -15.71
CA PRO A 259 9.17 7.61 -16.67
C PRO A 259 10.53 6.91 -16.85
N PHE A 260 11.01 6.15 -15.88
CA PHE A 260 12.25 5.39 -15.95
C PHE A 260 12.07 4.00 -16.60
N MET A 261 10.83 3.53 -16.74
CA MET A 261 10.48 2.27 -17.37
C MET A 261 10.42 2.41 -18.89
N THR A 262 10.69 1.32 -19.59
CA THR A 262 10.36 1.15 -21.00
C THR A 262 9.07 0.33 -21.11
N LYS A 263 8.43 0.36 -22.29
CA LYS A 263 7.30 -0.54 -22.58
C LYS A 263 7.67 -2.02 -22.39
N THR A 264 8.91 -2.37 -22.67
CA THR A 264 9.42 -3.73 -22.49
C THR A 264 9.51 -4.10 -21.00
N ASP A 265 9.93 -3.18 -20.12
CA ASP A 265 9.94 -3.42 -18.68
C ASP A 265 8.53 -3.67 -18.15
N TYR A 266 7.58 -2.83 -18.57
CA TYR A 266 6.17 -2.95 -18.22
C TYR A 266 5.59 -4.31 -18.65
N GLN A 267 5.88 -4.76 -19.88
CA GLN A 267 5.43 -6.06 -20.38
C GLN A 267 6.10 -7.26 -19.69
N LYS A 268 7.39 -7.17 -19.37
CA LYS A 268 8.09 -8.23 -18.63
C LYS A 268 7.57 -8.38 -17.21
N GLU A 269 7.27 -7.27 -16.58
CA GLU A 269 6.67 -7.26 -15.25
C GLU A 269 5.28 -7.91 -15.26
N GLU A 270 4.41 -7.53 -16.21
CA GLU A 270 3.09 -8.13 -16.40
C GLU A 270 3.20 -9.65 -16.58
N GLN A 271 4.01 -10.12 -17.53
CA GLN A 271 4.21 -11.55 -17.77
C GLN A 271 4.74 -12.30 -16.54
N LEU A 272 5.57 -11.64 -15.73
CA LEU A 272 6.08 -12.20 -14.49
C LEU A 272 4.96 -12.41 -13.46
N ILE A 273 4.13 -11.39 -13.25
CA ILE A 273 3.03 -11.45 -12.31
C ILE A 273 1.93 -12.40 -12.79
N ASP A 274 1.65 -12.44 -14.09
CA ASP A 274 0.68 -13.38 -14.67
C ASP A 274 1.07 -14.83 -14.40
N ARG A 275 2.36 -15.19 -14.59
CA ARG A 275 2.83 -16.55 -14.24
C ARG A 275 2.64 -16.88 -12.77
N LEU A 276 2.93 -15.91 -11.89
CA LEU A 276 2.72 -16.08 -10.45
C LEU A 276 1.24 -16.26 -10.13
N PHE A 277 0.39 -15.42 -10.73
CA PHE A 277 -1.06 -15.50 -10.57
C PHE A 277 -1.62 -16.84 -11.05
N GLU A 278 -1.25 -17.29 -12.25
CA GLU A 278 -1.72 -18.57 -12.82
C GLU A 278 -1.35 -19.74 -11.90
N HIS A 279 -0.14 -19.74 -11.34
CA HIS A 279 0.27 -20.75 -10.37
C HIS A 279 -0.60 -20.74 -9.10
N VAL A 280 -0.78 -19.56 -8.50
CA VAL A 280 -1.55 -19.40 -7.25
C VAL A 280 -3.04 -19.61 -7.45
N ARG A 281 -3.59 -19.20 -8.59
CA ARG A 281 -5.00 -19.42 -8.96
C ARG A 281 -5.31 -20.89 -9.16
N GLY A 282 -4.39 -21.64 -9.79
CA GLY A 282 -4.63 -23.00 -10.22
C GLY A 282 -5.48 -23.10 -11.49
N LYS A 283 -6.21 -24.22 -11.66
CA LYS A 283 -6.91 -24.56 -12.92
C LYS A 283 -8.27 -23.88 -13.12
N SER A 284 -8.86 -23.34 -12.06
CA SER A 284 -10.20 -22.76 -12.08
C SER A 284 -10.24 -21.42 -11.34
N ARG A 285 -11.36 -20.72 -11.43
CA ARG A 285 -11.59 -19.52 -10.63
C ARG A 285 -11.32 -19.82 -9.15
N ASN A 286 -10.47 -19.00 -8.53
CA ASN A 286 -10.13 -19.10 -7.12
C ASN A 286 -10.65 -17.85 -6.38
N THR A 287 -11.84 -18.00 -5.78
CA THR A 287 -12.45 -16.89 -5.01
C THR A 287 -11.64 -16.49 -3.79
N GLY A 288 -10.70 -17.30 -3.32
CA GLY A 288 -9.76 -16.93 -2.25
C GLY A 288 -8.87 -15.72 -2.60
N LEU A 289 -8.80 -15.35 -3.88
CA LEU A 289 -7.96 -14.27 -4.40
C LEU A 289 -8.72 -12.95 -4.67
N LEU A 290 -9.99 -12.80 -4.25
CA LEU A 290 -10.75 -11.58 -4.54
C LEU A 290 -10.09 -10.30 -3.96
N GLY A 291 -10.25 -9.18 -4.65
CA GLY A 291 -9.73 -7.89 -4.21
C GLY A 291 -8.34 -7.58 -4.78
N VAL A 292 -7.35 -7.33 -3.95
CA VAL A 292 -5.96 -7.07 -4.36
C VAL A 292 -5.03 -8.09 -3.71
N PRO A 293 -4.89 -9.30 -4.29
CA PRO A 293 -3.97 -10.32 -3.78
C PRO A 293 -2.51 -9.99 -4.09
N PHE A 294 -2.27 -9.17 -5.12
CA PHE A 294 -0.94 -8.77 -5.60
C PHE A 294 -0.82 -7.25 -5.68
N TYR A 295 -0.34 -6.66 -4.61
CA TYR A 295 0.35 -5.39 -4.62
C TYR A 295 1.83 -5.70 -4.44
N VAL A 296 2.60 -5.54 -5.51
CA VAL A 296 3.97 -6.04 -5.62
C VAL A 296 4.94 -4.88 -5.75
N ALA A 297 5.91 -4.82 -4.83
CA ALA A 297 7.05 -3.93 -4.97
C ALA A 297 8.07 -4.59 -5.93
N VAL A 298 8.30 -3.97 -7.08
CA VAL A 298 9.16 -4.48 -8.14
C VAL A 298 10.37 -3.57 -8.33
N MET A 299 11.58 -4.15 -8.31
CA MET A 299 12.81 -3.46 -8.66
C MET A 299 13.16 -3.74 -10.12
N HIS A 300 13.12 -2.71 -10.95
CA HIS A 300 13.58 -2.78 -12.33
C HIS A 300 15.10 -2.69 -12.35
N THR A 301 15.76 -3.75 -12.77
CA THR A 301 17.22 -3.85 -12.87
C THR A 301 17.68 -3.86 -14.32
N ALA A 302 18.98 -3.80 -14.56
CA ALA A 302 19.57 -4.01 -15.88
C ALA A 302 19.21 -5.39 -16.48
N LYS A 303 19.00 -6.40 -15.64
CA LYS A 303 18.71 -7.79 -16.04
C LYS A 303 17.22 -8.14 -16.08
N GLY A 304 16.34 -7.18 -15.74
CA GLY A 304 14.89 -7.36 -15.69
C GLY A 304 14.30 -7.14 -14.30
N PRO A 305 12.98 -7.34 -14.14
CA PRO A 305 12.28 -7.08 -12.89
C PRO A 305 12.65 -8.10 -11.79
N ARG A 306 12.75 -7.62 -10.55
CA ARG A 306 12.94 -8.41 -9.32
C ARG A 306 11.83 -8.09 -8.35
N ILE A 307 11.22 -9.10 -7.73
CA ILE A 307 10.16 -8.92 -6.75
C ILE A 307 10.76 -8.70 -5.37
N LEU A 308 10.52 -7.53 -4.78
CA LEU A 308 11.00 -7.18 -3.45
C LEU A 308 10.08 -7.70 -2.33
N GLU A 309 8.76 -7.55 -2.51
CA GLU A 309 7.74 -8.10 -1.62
C GLU A 309 6.37 -8.10 -2.30
N ILE A 310 5.46 -8.92 -1.78
CA ILE A 310 4.07 -9.01 -2.19
C ILE A 310 3.19 -8.67 -0.99
N ASN A 311 2.33 -7.66 -1.16
CA ASN A 311 1.30 -7.31 -0.20
C ASN A 311 -0.06 -7.76 -0.73
N SER A 312 -0.95 -8.16 0.17
CA SER A 312 -2.24 -8.76 -0.18
C SER A 312 -3.42 -7.82 0.10
N ARG A 313 -3.22 -6.56 -0.20
CA ARG A 313 -4.19 -5.46 -0.05
C ARG A 313 -3.78 -4.29 -0.94
N PRO A 314 -4.68 -3.31 -1.21
CA PRO A 314 -4.30 -2.11 -1.94
C PRO A 314 -3.16 -1.33 -1.26
N GLY A 315 -2.25 -0.76 -2.04
CA GLY A 315 -1.18 0.09 -1.53
C GLY A 315 -1.70 1.40 -0.93
N ASP A 316 -1.01 1.92 0.05
CA ASP A 316 -1.24 3.23 0.64
C ASP A 316 0.13 3.93 0.83
N PRO A 317 0.47 4.94 -0.01
CA PRO A 317 -0.44 5.85 -0.75
C PRO A 317 -0.79 5.50 -2.20
N GLU A 318 -0.42 4.37 -2.76
CA GLU A 318 -0.48 4.09 -4.19
C GLU A 318 -1.90 4.13 -4.76
N ILE A 319 -2.87 3.50 -4.08
CA ILE A 319 -4.27 3.46 -4.55
C ILE A 319 -4.93 4.85 -4.55
N LEU A 320 -4.40 5.79 -3.75
CA LEU A 320 -4.86 7.18 -3.73
C LEU A 320 -4.63 7.89 -5.07
N ASN A 321 -3.64 7.43 -5.86
CA ASN A 321 -3.38 7.95 -7.20
C ASN A 321 -4.34 7.40 -8.26
N ILE A 322 -4.99 6.27 -8.00
CA ILE A 322 -5.76 5.53 -9.00
C ILE A 322 -7.26 5.81 -8.87
N LEU A 323 -7.82 5.71 -7.66
CA LEU A 323 -9.26 5.86 -7.45
C LEU A 323 -9.82 7.19 -7.97
N PRO A 324 -9.17 8.36 -7.76
CA PRO A 324 -9.72 9.64 -8.23
C PRO A 324 -9.77 9.81 -9.74
N ILE A 325 -9.04 9.00 -10.50
CA ILE A 325 -9.00 9.02 -11.97
C ILE A 325 -9.64 7.78 -12.60
N MET A 326 -10.28 6.94 -11.81
CA MET A 326 -11.02 5.79 -12.32
C MET A 326 -12.25 6.26 -13.10
N LYS A 327 -12.44 5.72 -14.31
CA LYS A 327 -13.61 6.00 -15.16
C LYS A 327 -14.77 5.07 -14.86
N ASP A 328 -14.44 3.84 -14.47
CA ASP A 328 -15.44 2.86 -14.13
C ASP A 328 -16.05 3.20 -12.76
N ASP A 329 -17.33 2.96 -12.60
CA ASP A 329 -17.99 3.09 -11.30
C ASP A 329 -17.42 2.04 -10.34
N PHE A 330 -16.95 2.47 -9.17
CA PHE A 330 -16.26 1.56 -8.26
C PHE A 330 -17.20 0.50 -7.66
N VAL A 331 -18.51 0.77 -7.59
CA VAL A 331 -19.53 -0.24 -7.23
C VAL A 331 -19.58 -1.34 -8.30
N ASP A 332 -19.63 -0.96 -9.58
CA ASP A 332 -19.61 -1.92 -10.69
C ASP A 332 -18.32 -2.76 -10.71
N VAL A 333 -17.17 -2.14 -10.44
CA VAL A 333 -15.89 -2.86 -10.32
C VAL A 333 -15.97 -3.91 -9.20
N CYS A 334 -16.55 -3.56 -8.05
CA CYS A 334 -16.72 -4.50 -6.94
C CYS A 334 -17.68 -5.65 -7.29
N TYR A 335 -18.79 -5.38 -7.95
CA TYR A 335 -19.67 -6.44 -8.44
C TYR A 335 -18.98 -7.34 -9.46
N ALA A 336 -18.23 -6.78 -10.41
CA ALA A 336 -17.46 -7.57 -11.37
C ALA A 336 -16.38 -8.45 -10.70
N ILE A 337 -15.78 -7.98 -9.58
CA ILE A 337 -14.89 -8.80 -8.75
C ILE A 337 -15.67 -9.99 -8.16
N LEU A 338 -16.85 -9.76 -7.59
CA LEU A 338 -17.64 -10.80 -6.96
C LEU A 338 -18.17 -11.82 -7.98
N ASP A 339 -18.59 -11.36 -9.14
CA ASP A 339 -19.16 -12.21 -10.19
C ASP A 339 -18.12 -12.97 -11.04
N GLY A 340 -16.84 -12.54 -10.99
CA GLY A 340 -15.78 -13.14 -11.81
C GLY A 340 -15.75 -12.64 -13.25
N SER A 341 -16.21 -11.44 -13.50
CA SER A 341 -16.30 -10.82 -14.83
C SER A 341 -15.36 -9.63 -15.04
N LEU A 342 -14.51 -9.32 -14.04
CA LEU A 342 -13.59 -8.18 -14.12
C LEU A 342 -12.40 -8.50 -15.01
N THR A 343 -12.35 -7.96 -16.21
CA THR A 343 -11.23 -8.15 -17.13
C THR A 343 -10.26 -6.98 -17.18
N ARG A 344 -10.73 -5.77 -16.86
CA ARG A 344 -9.93 -4.54 -16.85
C ARG A 344 -10.59 -3.46 -16.01
N VAL A 345 -9.79 -2.45 -15.63
CA VAL A 345 -10.25 -1.19 -15.04
C VAL A 345 -9.73 -0.05 -15.91
N GLN A 346 -10.60 0.91 -16.21
CA GLN A 346 -10.27 2.08 -17.02
C GLN A 346 -9.97 3.28 -16.14
N THR A 347 -8.90 4.00 -16.47
CA THR A 347 -8.50 5.24 -15.81
C THR A 347 -8.43 6.39 -16.82
N GLU A 348 -8.50 7.61 -16.34
CA GLU A 348 -8.19 8.79 -17.15
C GLU A 348 -6.70 8.84 -17.46
N ASN A 349 -6.35 9.38 -18.63
CA ASN A 349 -4.95 9.61 -19.00
C ASN A 349 -4.42 10.88 -18.30
N LYS A 350 -4.37 10.83 -16.96
CA LYS A 350 -3.91 11.90 -16.09
C LYS A 350 -2.74 11.43 -15.22
N ALA A 351 -1.87 12.35 -14.89
CA ALA A 351 -0.89 12.13 -13.82
C ALA A 351 -1.51 12.48 -12.47
N THR A 352 -1.08 11.77 -11.43
CA THR A 352 -1.50 12.03 -10.05
C THR A 352 -0.29 12.00 -9.12
N VAL A 353 -0.33 12.85 -8.10
CA VAL A 353 0.69 12.89 -7.04
C VAL A 353 0.01 12.97 -5.69
N ALA A 354 0.18 11.94 -4.90
CA ALA A 354 -0.23 11.89 -3.50
C ALA A 354 0.95 12.26 -2.62
N THR A 355 0.77 13.24 -1.72
CA THR A 355 1.79 13.58 -0.72
C THR A 355 1.13 13.67 0.65
N TYR A 356 1.75 13.05 1.65
CA TYR A 356 1.27 13.07 3.03
C TYR A 356 1.81 14.25 3.82
N LYS A 357 0.92 14.87 4.59
CA LYS A 357 1.27 15.72 5.74
C LYS A 357 1.25 14.85 7.00
N VAL A 358 2.34 14.91 7.77
CA VAL A 358 2.59 13.99 8.89
C VAL A 358 3.02 14.74 10.15
N PRO A 359 2.83 14.17 11.36
CA PRO A 359 3.29 14.78 12.60
C PRO A 359 4.82 14.73 12.71
N PRO A 360 5.44 15.57 13.54
CA PRO A 360 6.90 15.66 13.67
C PRO A 360 7.56 14.37 14.15
N THR A 361 6.85 13.50 14.85
CA THR A 361 7.34 12.18 15.29
C THR A 361 7.37 11.13 14.17
N TYR A 362 6.59 11.32 13.11
CA TYR A 362 6.59 10.38 11.99
C TYR A 362 7.87 10.52 11.17
N GLY A 363 8.56 9.39 10.96
CA GLY A 363 9.88 9.39 10.32
C GLY A 363 11.02 9.82 11.26
N GLY A 364 10.74 10.05 12.55
CA GLY A 364 11.78 10.33 13.55
C GLY A 364 12.40 11.72 13.48
N ARG A 365 11.70 12.70 12.88
CA ARG A 365 12.16 14.10 12.84
C ARG A 365 12.27 14.70 14.25
N GLU A 366 11.29 14.40 15.11
CA GLU A 366 11.28 14.74 16.52
C GLU A 366 10.98 13.51 17.37
N LYS A 367 11.42 13.50 18.63
CA LYS A 367 11.18 12.38 19.55
C LYS A 367 9.77 12.37 20.10
N GLU A 368 9.17 13.55 20.31
CA GLU A 368 7.86 13.74 20.91
C GLU A 368 6.99 14.64 20.05
N TYR A 369 5.70 14.34 20.00
CA TYR A 369 4.69 15.20 19.38
C TYR A 369 4.09 16.12 20.45
N THR A 370 4.68 17.31 20.58
CA THR A 370 4.26 18.32 21.57
C THR A 370 3.41 19.42 20.92
N GLY A 371 2.63 20.12 21.73
CA GLY A 371 1.81 21.26 21.30
C GLY A 371 0.36 20.91 20.96
N ASP A 372 -0.30 21.82 20.24
CA ASP A 372 -1.69 21.66 19.81
C ASP A 372 -1.76 20.77 18.55
N HIS A 373 -2.47 19.67 18.66
CA HIS A 373 -2.64 18.69 17.56
C HIS A 373 -3.86 19.00 16.68
N ARG A 374 -4.56 20.11 16.90
CA ARG A 374 -5.73 20.48 16.09
C ARG A 374 -5.32 20.84 14.68
N ILE A 375 -6.15 20.41 13.75
CA ILE A 375 -5.97 20.61 12.32
C ILE A 375 -7.15 21.39 11.77
N ASP A 376 -6.85 22.44 11.03
CA ASP A 376 -7.85 23.16 10.23
C ASP A 376 -7.73 22.75 8.76
N LEU A 377 -8.81 22.17 8.24
CA LEU A 377 -8.97 21.73 6.85
C LEU A 377 -9.84 22.68 6.01
N GLN A 378 -10.38 23.79 6.55
CA GLN A 378 -11.38 24.61 5.84
C GLN A 378 -10.86 25.12 4.51
N GLY A 379 -9.63 25.66 4.48
CA GLY A 379 -9.03 26.16 3.26
C GLY A 379 -8.75 25.05 2.23
N ALA A 380 -8.34 23.89 2.70
CA ALA A 380 -8.04 22.74 1.85
C ALA A 380 -9.33 22.12 1.27
N ASN A 381 -10.37 21.94 2.10
CA ASN A 381 -11.69 21.45 1.66
C ASN A 381 -12.36 22.40 0.65
N ALA A 382 -12.17 23.71 0.80
CA ALA A 382 -12.68 24.68 -0.17
C ALA A 382 -12.00 24.52 -1.56
N ALA A 383 -10.71 24.21 -1.58
CA ALA A 383 -9.95 23.98 -2.81
C ALA A 383 -10.26 22.61 -3.46
N GLU A 384 -10.75 21.64 -2.69
CA GLU A 384 -11.10 20.30 -3.17
C GLU A 384 -12.30 20.30 -4.16
N HIS A 385 -13.14 21.31 -4.13
CA HIS A 385 -14.24 21.49 -5.09
C HIS A 385 -13.77 21.63 -6.54
N GLU A 386 -12.54 22.02 -6.76
CA GLU A 386 -11.89 21.90 -8.07
C GLU A 386 -11.48 20.43 -8.27
N ARG A 387 -12.10 19.72 -9.20
CA ARG A 387 -11.91 18.27 -9.49
C ARG A 387 -10.44 17.80 -9.63
N SER A 388 -9.49 18.68 -9.51
CA SER A 388 -8.04 18.47 -9.66
C SER A 388 -7.29 18.23 -8.34
N LEU A 389 -7.97 18.30 -7.19
CA LEU A 389 -7.42 18.02 -5.85
C LEU A 389 -8.36 17.09 -5.09
N ARG A 390 -7.78 16.17 -4.31
CA ARG A 390 -8.48 15.33 -3.33
C ARG A 390 -7.74 15.35 -2.00
N LEU A 391 -8.48 15.25 -0.92
CA LEU A 391 -7.95 15.17 0.45
C LEU A 391 -8.42 13.89 1.11
N TYR A 392 -7.48 13.07 1.52
CA TYR A 392 -7.76 11.81 2.19
C TYR A 392 -7.23 11.81 3.63
N PRO A 393 -8.08 12.15 4.63
CA PRO A 393 -7.72 12.04 6.03
C PRO A 393 -7.32 10.62 6.41
N GLY A 394 -6.14 10.47 7.01
CA GLY A 394 -5.64 9.19 7.51
C GLY A 394 -5.72 9.12 9.03
N SER A 395 -4.59 9.33 9.70
CA SER A 395 -4.47 9.35 11.16
C SER A 395 -4.94 10.70 11.72
N LEU A 396 -6.20 11.02 11.45
CA LEU A 396 -6.87 12.26 11.81
C LEU A 396 -8.21 11.94 12.47
N GLU A 397 -8.33 12.26 13.75
CA GLU A 397 -9.48 11.90 14.59
C GLU A 397 -10.43 13.06 14.81
N LEU A 398 -11.73 12.80 14.71
CA LEU A 398 -12.77 13.74 15.05
C LEU A 398 -13.08 13.68 16.56
N ARG A 399 -12.83 14.78 17.28
CA ARG A 399 -13.18 14.98 18.70
C ARG A 399 -13.94 16.29 18.85
N ASN A 400 -15.12 16.26 19.46
CA ASN A 400 -15.92 17.48 19.72
C ASN A 400 -16.07 18.40 18.48
N ASN A 401 -16.29 17.81 17.29
CA ASN A 401 -16.35 18.49 16.00
C ASN A 401 -15.06 19.18 15.52
N GLU A 402 -13.94 18.90 16.14
CA GLU A 402 -12.61 19.36 15.73
C GLU A 402 -11.75 18.17 15.28
N ALA A 403 -10.82 18.42 14.36
CA ALA A 403 -9.91 17.42 13.83
C ALA A 403 -8.58 17.44 14.59
N TYR A 404 -8.11 16.28 15.02
CA TYR A 404 -6.84 16.12 15.75
C TYR A 404 -5.92 15.12 15.05
N ALA A 405 -4.69 15.54 14.74
CA ALA A 405 -3.66 14.66 14.22
C ALA A 405 -3.19 13.69 15.31
N LEU A 406 -2.99 12.44 14.90
CA LEU A 406 -2.38 11.39 15.73
C LEU A 406 -0.92 11.14 15.30
N SER A 407 -0.33 10.02 15.71
CA SER A 407 1.10 9.73 15.53
C SER A 407 1.50 9.15 14.16
N SER A 408 0.57 9.04 13.20
CA SER A 408 0.84 8.49 11.87
C SER A 408 0.49 9.50 10.77
N ARG A 409 0.49 9.07 9.50
CA ARG A 409 0.18 9.89 8.31
C ARG A 409 -1.18 10.57 8.49
N THR A 410 -1.20 11.90 8.54
CA THR A 410 -2.38 12.67 8.99
C THR A 410 -3.38 12.88 7.86
N VAL A 411 -2.94 13.47 6.75
CA VAL A 411 -3.77 13.74 5.57
C VAL A 411 -2.92 13.58 4.33
N ALA A 412 -3.44 12.87 3.32
CA ALA A 412 -2.90 12.90 1.97
C ALA A 412 -3.59 13.98 1.15
N ALA A 413 -2.82 14.77 0.41
CA ALA A 413 -3.35 15.60 -0.66
C ALA A 413 -2.94 14.99 -2.00
N VAL A 414 -3.92 14.74 -2.87
CA VAL A 414 -3.73 14.15 -4.18
C VAL A 414 -4.04 15.17 -5.25
N GLY A 415 -3.02 15.64 -5.94
CA GLY A 415 -3.17 16.48 -7.13
C GLY A 415 -3.35 15.64 -8.38
N ILE A 416 -4.22 16.09 -9.30
CA ILE A 416 -4.52 15.46 -10.58
C ILE A 416 -4.18 16.46 -11.67
N GLY A 417 -3.42 16.07 -12.70
CA GLY A 417 -2.97 17.00 -13.75
C GLY A 417 -2.71 16.32 -15.10
N ASP A 418 -2.46 17.12 -16.12
CA ASP A 418 -2.04 16.64 -17.45
C ASP A 418 -0.54 16.34 -17.51
N SER A 419 0.18 16.63 -16.43
CA SER A 419 1.58 16.26 -16.21
C SER A 419 1.83 15.97 -14.74
N VAL A 420 2.91 15.23 -14.45
CA VAL A 420 3.34 14.95 -13.07
C VAL A 420 3.65 16.24 -12.31
N GLU A 421 4.27 17.24 -12.96
CA GLU A 421 4.59 18.52 -12.31
C GLU A 421 3.33 19.30 -11.95
N GLU A 422 2.34 19.34 -12.82
CA GLU A 422 1.05 19.98 -12.53
C GLU A 422 0.34 19.29 -11.35
N ALA A 423 0.25 17.95 -11.38
CA ALA A 423 -0.31 17.16 -10.30
C ALA A 423 0.43 17.41 -8.97
N ARG A 424 1.76 17.45 -9.03
CA ARG A 424 2.61 17.75 -7.87
C ARG A 424 2.32 19.14 -7.28
N GLN A 425 2.25 20.17 -8.10
CA GLN A 425 1.96 21.53 -7.64
C GLN A 425 0.59 21.62 -6.95
N ARG A 426 -0.43 20.94 -7.49
CA ARG A 426 -1.76 20.87 -6.89
C ARG A 426 -1.74 20.15 -5.53
N SER A 427 -1.01 19.03 -5.43
CA SER A 427 -0.82 18.32 -4.17
C SER A 427 -0.17 19.22 -3.10
N LEU A 428 0.94 19.87 -3.43
CA LEU A 428 1.65 20.77 -2.51
C LEU A 428 0.82 22.00 -2.13
N THR A 429 0.05 22.55 -3.06
CA THR A 429 -0.90 23.64 -2.78
C THR A 429 -1.95 23.19 -1.77
N GLY A 430 -2.57 22.03 -1.98
CA GLY A 430 -3.51 21.44 -1.03
C GLY A 430 -2.92 21.28 0.38
N LEU A 431 -1.71 20.71 0.46
CA LEU A 431 -1.01 20.58 1.76
C LEU A 431 -0.72 21.95 2.41
N GLY A 432 -0.38 22.97 1.61
CA GLY A 432 -0.15 24.33 2.10
C GLY A 432 -1.37 24.98 2.75
N LEU A 433 -2.58 24.55 2.37
CA LEU A 433 -3.85 25.02 2.92
C LEU A 433 -4.25 24.32 4.23
N ILE A 434 -3.65 23.19 4.57
CA ILE A 434 -3.86 22.49 5.84
C ILE A 434 -3.06 23.20 6.94
N LYS A 435 -3.73 23.69 7.98
CA LYS A 435 -3.13 24.46 9.07
C LYS A 435 -3.18 23.73 10.41
N GLY A 436 -2.31 24.12 11.33
CA GLY A 436 -2.25 23.54 12.69
C GLY A 436 -1.41 22.27 12.79
N GLY A 437 -1.34 21.71 14.01
CA GLY A 437 -0.73 20.43 14.32
C GLY A 437 0.79 20.33 14.13
N ASN A 438 1.51 21.42 13.88
CA ASN A 438 2.96 21.38 13.58
C ASN A 438 3.34 20.28 12.56
N LEU A 439 2.48 20.06 11.56
CA LEU A 439 2.68 19.01 10.56
C LEU A 439 3.72 19.41 9.51
N TRP A 440 4.40 18.41 8.97
CA TRP A 440 5.36 18.59 7.88
C TRP A 440 5.12 17.59 6.74
N ASN A 441 5.76 17.76 5.60
CA ASN A 441 5.69 16.88 4.44
C ASN A 441 7.01 16.91 3.66
N ARG A 442 7.25 15.90 2.85
CA ARG A 442 8.31 15.95 1.82
C ARG A 442 7.89 16.92 0.71
N ASN A 443 8.88 17.62 0.16
CA ASN A 443 8.66 18.55 -0.96
C ASN A 443 9.15 18.00 -2.30
N ASP A 444 9.90 16.91 -2.28
CA ASP A 444 10.53 16.34 -3.47
C ASP A 444 9.77 15.13 -4.07
N VAL A 445 8.63 14.72 -3.47
CA VAL A 445 7.77 13.67 -4.04
C VAL A 445 7.44 14.04 -5.48
N ALA A 446 7.78 13.15 -6.42
CA ALA A 446 7.58 13.33 -7.85
C ALA A 446 8.19 14.63 -8.44
N SER A 447 9.23 15.21 -7.82
CA SER A 447 9.92 16.36 -8.40
C SER A 447 10.62 16.00 -9.71
N ALA A 448 10.73 16.97 -10.61
CA ALA A 448 11.41 16.78 -11.89
C ALA A 448 12.85 16.26 -11.71
N SER A 449 13.55 16.75 -10.67
CA SER A 449 14.91 16.30 -10.33
C SER A 449 14.93 14.83 -9.87
N SER A 450 13.99 14.41 -9.03
CA SER A 450 13.88 13.03 -8.55
C SER A 450 13.58 12.08 -9.72
N ILE A 451 12.62 12.43 -10.58
CA ILE A 451 12.28 11.65 -11.78
C ILE A 451 13.47 11.55 -12.73
N GLN A 452 14.15 12.68 -13.00
CA GLN A 452 15.31 12.69 -13.90
C GLN A 452 16.48 11.85 -13.36
N LYS A 453 16.69 11.86 -12.04
CA LYS A 453 17.69 10.99 -11.37
C LYS A 453 17.38 9.51 -11.63
N SER A 454 16.13 9.08 -11.49
CA SER A 454 15.72 7.69 -11.74
C SER A 454 15.90 7.28 -13.21
N ILE A 455 15.55 8.18 -14.15
CA ILE A 455 15.75 7.94 -15.58
C ILE A 455 17.24 7.78 -15.90
N GLN A 456 18.09 8.66 -15.37
CA GLN A 456 19.55 8.60 -15.58
C GLN A 456 20.16 7.34 -14.94
N HIS A 457 19.73 6.99 -13.73
CA HIS A 457 20.19 5.78 -13.06
C HIS A 457 19.87 4.52 -13.89
N MET A 458 18.64 4.35 -14.36
CA MET A 458 18.27 3.20 -15.19
C MET A 458 19.00 3.18 -16.55
N ARG A 459 19.26 4.36 -17.15
CA ARG A 459 20.07 4.45 -18.37
C ARG A 459 21.50 3.98 -18.13
N ALA A 460 22.13 4.41 -17.03
CA ALA A 460 23.47 4.02 -16.64
C ALA A 460 23.56 2.50 -16.40
N LEU A 461 22.63 1.93 -15.64
CA LEU A 461 22.57 0.48 -15.37
C LEU A 461 22.43 -0.36 -16.64
N ARG A 462 21.62 0.09 -17.61
CA ARG A 462 21.42 -0.61 -18.87
C ARG A 462 22.62 -0.49 -19.82
N ALA A 463 23.41 0.57 -19.72
CA ALA A 463 24.59 0.78 -20.55
C ALA A 463 25.80 -0.05 -20.12
N THR A 464 25.84 -0.54 -18.88
CA THR A 464 26.93 -1.33 -18.30
C THR A 464 26.72 -2.84 -18.43
N ASN A 465 25.61 -3.30 -18.98
CA ASN A 465 25.25 -4.70 -19.26
C ASN A 465 24.97 -4.93 -20.75
#